data_b11ed1265525e9bd31b3c7f5bd7f9c44
#
_entry.id   b11ed1265525e9bd31b3c7f5bd7f9c44
#
_cell.length_a   1.000
_cell.length_b   1.000
_cell.length_c   1.000
_cell.angle_alpha   90.00
_cell.angle_beta   90.00
_cell.angle_gamma   90.00
#
_symmetry.space_group_name_H-M   'P 1'
#
loop_
_entity.id
_entity.type
_entity.pdbx_description
1 polymer ?
#
loop_
_entity_poly.entity_id
_entity_poly.type
_entity_poly.pdbx_seq_one_letter_code
_entity_poly.pdbx_strand_id
1 'polypeptide(L)'
;SEDGTLHILVATSGDTGSAVGSAFHNVPGLDVTILYPEGKISEIQEKQLSTFTGNVRALKVKGTFDDCQRLVKTAFTDEDLRKQFRLSSANSINISRLLPQSFYYMYSSLVVRNRIAIDSKLDNPSIISIVPSGNFGNLTSGLIAKEMGAPIAGFVAATNTNRTIPDWIATGNYNPRPSVETYANAMDVGAPSNYERIKAMYSFEQVKELFASYWLDNDGIKRSIAECNDKTGYVIDPHGAIGWKAWDAIRNGDMEKLVSGQKNDFEQPGLTPNIPCWANDIVNKNAVGIILETAHPAKFGDIVKDAMGREPIIPSRLAEIMELPDRSIPMENDYDLFKDWLMANLQK
;
A
#
# COMPACT_ATOMS: atom_id res chain seq x y z
N SER A 1 -0.44 -15.05 -33.98
CA SER A 1 -1.36 -15.05 -32.85
C SER A 1 -2.43 -13.99 -33.09
N GLU A 2 -3.71 -14.34 -32.94
CA GLU A 2 -4.87 -13.45 -33.10
C GLU A 2 -4.98 -12.36 -32.02
N ASP A 3 -4.02 -12.27 -31.12
CA ASP A 3 -4.03 -11.38 -29.97
C ASP A 3 -3.04 -10.24 -30.19
N GLY A 4 -3.55 -9.05 -30.54
CA GLY A 4 -2.78 -7.81 -30.56
C GLY A 4 -2.12 -7.49 -29.22
N THR A 5 -1.31 -6.45 -29.17
CA THR A 5 -0.63 -5.98 -27.95
C THR A 5 -1.63 -5.64 -26.83
N LEU A 6 -1.38 -6.13 -25.61
CA LEU A 6 -2.12 -5.73 -24.41
C LEU A 6 -1.49 -4.48 -23.80
N HIS A 7 -2.23 -3.39 -23.74
CA HIS A 7 -1.79 -2.13 -23.19
C HIS A 7 -2.19 -2.00 -21.71
N ILE A 8 -1.21 -1.91 -20.85
CA ILE A 8 -1.39 -1.80 -19.41
C ILE A 8 -1.24 -0.34 -18.99
N LEU A 9 -2.33 0.26 -18.50
CA LEU A 9 -2.33 1.61 -17.95
C LEU A 9 -2.25 1.55 -16.43
N VAL A 10 -1.32 2.27 -15.83
CA VAL A 10 -1.06 2.28 -14.39
C VAL A 10 -0.96 3.69 -13.87
N ALA A 11 -1.80 4.06 -12.92
CA ALA A 11 -1.56 5.24 -12.09
C ALA A 11 -0.78 4.83 -10.84
N THR A 12 0.26 5.58 -10.47
CA THR A 12 1.10 5.25 -9.31
C THR A 12 1.47 6.48 -8.50
N SER A 13 1.63 6.28 -7.19
CA SER A 13 2.30 7.21 -6.27
C SER A 13 3.78 6.85 -6.05
N GLY A 14 4.38 6.02 -6.93
CA GLY A 14 5.79 5.63 -6.93
C GLY A 14 5.99 4.11 -6.99
N ASP A 15 5.73 3.38 -5.90
CA ASP A 15 6.13 1.98 -5.73
C ASP A 15 5.42 0.99 -6.66
N THR A 16 4.11 1.13 -6.85
CA THR A 16 3.36 0.25 -7.77
C THR A 16 3.88 0.34 -9.20
N GLY A 17 4.12 1.55 -9.69
CA GLY A 17 4.58 1.76 -11.06
C GLY A 17 5.94 1.15 -11.33
N SER A 18 6.89 1.31 -10.42
CA SER A 18 8.23 0.73 -10.55
C SER A 18 8.20 -0.80 -10.56
N ALA A 19 7.37 -1.40 -9.72
CA ALA A 19 7.19 -2.85 -9.67
C ALA A 19 6.55 -3.39 -10.97
N VAL A 20 5.51 -2.73 -11.47
CA VAL A 20 4.83 -3.10 -12.73
C VAL A 20 5.75 -2.90 -13.92
N GLY A 21 6.43 -1.76 -14.01
CA GLY A 21 7.41 -1.49 -15.06
C GLY A 21 8.49 -2.56 -15.11
N SER A 22 9.08 -2.88 -13.96
CA SER A 22 10.12 -3.92 -13.86
C SER A 22 9.61 -5.31 -14.22
N ALA A 23 8.41 -5.69 -13.79
CA ALA A 23 7.85 -7.01 -14.05
C ALA A 23 7.49 -7.23 -15.53
N PHE A 24 7.09 -6.17 -16.24
CA PHE A 24 6.63 -6.26 -17.62
C PHE A 24 7.64 -5.71 -18.64
N HIS A 25 8.78 -5.21 -18.19
CA HIS A 25 9.84 -4.71 -19.08
C HIS A 25 10.31 -5.80 -20.04
N ASN A 26 10.26 -5.51 -21.34
CA ASN A 26 10.63 -6.41 -22.43
C ASN A 26 9.81 -7.74 -22.50
N VAL A 27 8.62 -7.78 -21.91
CA VAL A 27 7.71 -8.92 -22.07
C VAL A 27 6.99 -8.79 -23.41
N PRO A 28 7.12 -9.77 -24.32
CA PRO A 28 6.48 -9.73 -25.63
C PRO A 28 4.96 -9.63 -25.53
N GLY A 29 4.34 -8.82 -26.39
CA GLY A 29 2.88 -8.63 -26.44
C GLY A 29 2.30 -7.73 -25.32
N LEU A 30 3.16 -7.15 -24.48
CA LEU A 30 2.76 -6.16 -23.49
C LEU A 30 3.35 -4.78 -23.82
N ASP A 31 2.56 -3.76 -23.57
CA ASP A 31 2.97 -2.34 -23.61
C ASP A 31 2.45 -1.65 -22.34
N VAL A 32 3.30 -0.92 -21.63
CA VAL A 32 3.00 -0.36 -20.31
C VAL A 32 3.14 1.15 -20.32
N THR A 33 2.08 1.83 -19.94
CA THR A 33 2.09 3.28 -19.73
C THR A 33 1.81 3.58 -18.26
N ILE A 34 2.80 4.19 -17.59
CA ILE A 34 2.76 4.53 -16.17
C ILE A 34 2.52 6.03 -16.02
N LEU A 35 1.48 6.43 -15.29
CA LEU A 35 1.20 7.82 -14.95
C LEU A 35 1.58 8.06 -13.50
N TYR A 36 2.36 9.10 -13.23
CA TYR A 36 2.73 9.50 -11.88
C TYR A 36 2.69 11.03 -11.70
N PRO A 37 2.39 11.54 -10.49
CA PRO A 37 2.27 12.97 -10.25
C PRO A 37 3.65 13.63 -10.18
N GLU A 38 3.83 14.72 -10.95
CA GLU A 38 5.06 15.50 -10.99
C GLU A 38 5.38 16.10 -9.61
N GLY A 39 6.62 15.88 -9.14
CA GLY A 39 7.12 16.44 -7.87
C GLY A 39 6.44 15.92 -6.60
N LYS A 40 5.64 14.83 -6.68
CA LYS A 40 4.92 14.25 -5.54
C LYS A 40 5.43 12.87 -5.11
N ILE A 41 6.51 12.41 -5.70
CA ILE A 41 7.20 11.16 -5.35
C ILE A 41 8.67 11.45 -5.09
N SER A 42 9.36 10.57 -4.36
CA SER A 42 10.78 10.76 -4.07
C SER A 42 11.64 10.65 -5.34
N GLU A 43 12.84 11.25 -5.33
CA GLU A 43 13.76 11.20 -6.45
C GLU A 43 14.09 9.77 -6.89
N ILE A 44 14.31 8.87 -5.92
CA ILE A 44 14.57 7.45 -6.21
C ILE A 44 13.34 6.76 -6.83
N GLN A 45 12.15 7.05 -6.33
CA GLN A 45 10.91 6.54 -6.94
C GLN A 45 10.74 7.05 -8.37
N GLU A 46 11.00 8.34 -8.62
CA GLU A 46 10.92 8.91 -9.96
C GLU A 46 11.94 8.26 -10.90
N LYS A 47 13.18 8.10 -10.48
CA LYS A 47 14.21 7.40 -11.26
C LYS A 47 13.83 5.96 -11.58
N GLN A 48 13.22 5.25 -10.65
CA GLN A 48 12.71 3.89 -10.90
C GLN A 48 11.60 3.83 -11.95
N LEU A 49 10.88 4.93 -12.21
CA LEU A 49 9.82 5.02 -13.22
C LEU A 49 10.35 5.57 -14.55
N SER A 50 11.16 6.61 -14.49
CA SER A 50 11.54 7.44 -15.63
C SER A 50 12.69 6.89 -16.47
N THR A 51 13.37 5.85 -16.01
CA THR A 51 14.55 5.28 -16.69
C THR A 51 14.24 4.08 -17.57
N PHE A 52 13.01 3.59 -17.59
CA PHE A 52 12.60 2.47 -18.45
C PHE A 52 12.75 2.80 -19.93
N THR A 53 12.93 1.74 -20.71
CA THR A 53 13.03 1.74 -22.18
C THR A 53 12.07 0.71 -22.77
N GLY A 54 12.10 0.59 -24.10
CA GLY A 54 11.34 -0.46 -24.79
C GLY A 54 9.84 -0.29 -24.68
N ASN A 55 9.18 -1.30 -24.14
CA ASN A 55 7.72 -1.37 -24.00
C ASN A 55 7.16 -0.70 -22.75
N VAL A 56 7.97 0.01 -21.95
CA VAL A 56 7.52 0.72 -20.74
C VAL A 56 7.78 2.22 -20.89
N ARG A 57 6.73 3.02 -20.72
CA ARG A 57 6.78 4.50 -20.79
C ARG A 57 6.22 5.11 -19.51
N ALA A 58 6.80 6.20 -19.07
CA ALA A 58 6.36 6.95 -17.90
C ALA A 58 5.88 8.35 -18.30
N LEU A 59 4.66 8.70 -17.92
CA LEU A 59 4.06 10.01 -18.08
C LEU A 59 4.09 10.77 -16.77
N LYS A 60 4.78 11.91 -16.75
CA LYS A 60 4.88 12.83 -15.62
C LYS A 60 3.72 13.82 -15.68
N VAL A 61 2.68 13.60 -14.88
CA VAL A 61 1.43 14.35 -14.91
C VAL A 61 1.51 15.56 -13.99
N LYS A 62 1.16 16.74 -14.49
CA LYS A 62 0.99 17.95 -13.66
C LYS A 62 -0.30 17.89 -12.84
N GLY A 63 -0.26 17.19 -11.74
CA GLY A 63 -1.44 16.95 -10.88
C GLY A 63 -1.12 16.12 -9.66
N THR A 64 -2.16 15.51 -9.13
CA THR A 64 -2.11 14.61 -7.97
C THR A 64 -2.16 13.13 -8.41
N PHE A 65 -1.96 12.22 -7.46
CA PHE A 65 -2.19 10.79 -7.73
C PHE A 65 -3.66 10.49 -8.12
N ASP A 66 -4.62 11.20 -7.49
CA ASP A 66 -6.04 11.06 -7.83
C ASP A 66 -6.32 11.51 -9.27
N ASP A 67 -5.61 12.52 -9.77
CA ASP A 67 -5.67 12.95 -11.18
C ASP A 67 -5.15 11.86 -12.12
N CYS A 68 -4.00 11.27 -11.80
CA CYS A 68 -3.47 10.14 -12.56
C CYS A 68 -4.47 8.97 -12.59
N GLN A 69 -5.10 8.64 -11.46
CA GLN A 69 -6.13 7.62 -11.40
C GLN A 69 -7.36 7.97 -12.24
N ARG A 70 -7.80 9.23 -12.20
CA ARG A 70 -8.93 9.71 -12.99
C ARG A 70 -8.67 9.57 -14.48
N LEU A 71 -7.52 10.00 -14.98
CA LEU A 71 -7.12 9.85 -16.39
C LEU A 71 -7.17 8.38 -16.82
N VAL A 72 -6.56 7.49 -16.05
CA VAL A 72 -6.56 6.04 -16.34
C VAL A 72 -7.97 5.45 -16.31
N LYS A 73 -8.78 5.78 -15.29
CA LYS A 73 -10.16 5.28 -15.18
C LYS A 73 -11.03 5.77 -16.35
N THR A 74 -10.87 7.02 -16.77
CA THR A 74 -11.61 7.58 -17.92
C THR A 74 -11.23 6.85 -19.21
N ALA A 75 -9.93 6.55 -19.43
CA ALA A 75 -9.49 5.78 -20.59
C ALA A 75 -10.13 4.38 -20.68
N PHE A 76 -10.34 3.73 -19.53
CA PHE A 76 -11.03 2.41 -19.49
C PHE A 76 -12.51 2.48 -19.85
N THR A 77 -13.14 3.64 -19.76
CA THR A 77 -14.55 3.85 -20.13
C THR A 77 -14.71 4.50 -21.51
N ASP A 78 -13.61 4.94 -22.12
CA ASP A 78 -13.62 5.55 -23.46
C ASP A 78 -13.85 4.50 -24.55
N GLU A 79 -14.96 4.61 -25.26
CA GLU A 79 -15.35 3.64 -26.28
C GLU A 79 -14.42 3.61 -27.49
N ASP A 80 -13.85 4.76 -27.89
CA ASP A 80 -12.96 4.84 -29.04
C ASP A 80 -11.62 4.14 -28.78
N LEU A 81 -11.06 4.34 -27.56
CA LEU A 81 -9.86 3.62 -27.12
C LEU A 81 -10.13 2.11 -27.03
N ARG A 82 -11.25 1.70 -26.42
CA ARG A 82 -11.61 0.29 -26.25
C ARG A 82 -11.89 -0.45 -27.57
N LYS A 83 -12.37 0.26 -28.61
CA LYS A 83 -12.54 -0.31 -29.95
C LYS A 83 -11.21 -0.55 -30.67
N GLN A 84 -10.18 0.24 -30.36
CA GLN A 84 -8.90 0.18 -31.07
C GLN A 84 -7.83 -0.58 -30.34
N PHE A 85 -7.87 -0.59 -29.00
CA PHE A 85 -6.80 -1.15 -28.15
C PHE A 85 -7.35 -2.10 -27.09
N ARG A 86 -6.57 -3.13 -26.80
CA ARG A 86 -6.83 -4.02 -25.66
C ARG A 86 -6.22 -3.38 -24.41
N LEU A 87 -7.06 -2.73 -23.60
CA LEU A 87 -6.64 -2.04 -22.39
C LEU A 87 -6.78 -2.93 -21.16
N SER A 88 -5.81 -2.90 -20.26
CA SER A 88 -5.86 -3.52 -18.94
C SER A 88 -5.21 -2.61 -17.89
N SER A 89 -5.53 -2.87 -16.63
CA SER A 89 -4.92 -2.15 -15.50
C SER A 89 -4.08 -3.08 -14.64
N ALA A 90 -2.94 -2.57 -14.19
CA ALA A 90 -2.14 -3.21 -13.16
C ALA A 90 -2.26 -2.50 -11.78
N ASN A 91 -3.25 -1.66 -11.58
CA ASN A 91 -3.60 -1.11 -10.27
C ASN A 91 -4.37 -2.14 -9.41
N SER A 92 -4.49 -1.88 -8.12
CA SER A 92 -5.18 -2.77 -7.17
C SER A 92 -6.70 -2.91 -7.39
N ILE A 93 -7.28 -2.16 -8.34
CA ILE A 93 -8.63 -2.42 -8.86
C ILE A 93 -8.71 -3.74 -9.66
N ASN A 94 -7.60 -4.24 -10.17
CA ASN A 94 -7.55 -5.51 -10.86
C ASN A 94 -7.32 -6.65 -9.85
N ILE A 95 -8.27 -7.58 -9.77
CA ILE A 95 -8.20 -8.73 -8.85
C ILE A 95 -6.96 -9.60 -9.09
N SER A 96 -6.45 -9.66 -10.33
CA SER A 96 -5.23 -10.40 -10.67
C SER A 96 -3.99 -9.89 -9.94
N ARG A 97 -4.01 -8.65 -9.44
CA ARG A 97 -2.97 -8.11 -8.55
C ARG A 97 -3.06 -8.65 -7.13
N LEU A 98 -4.28 -8.91 -6.65
CA LEU A 98 -4.55 -9.31 -5.28
C LEU A 98 -4.26 -10.81 -5.05
N LEU A 99 -4.57 -11.65 -6.03
CA LEU A 99 -4.39 -13.09 -5.91
C LEU A 99 -2.94 -13.50 -5.61
N PRO A 100 -1.91 -13.06 -6.36
CA PRO A 100 -0.52 -13.38 -6.00
C PRO A 100 -0.09 -12.81 -4.65
N GLN A 101 -0.64 -11.65 -4.25
CA GLN A 101 -0.36 -11.07 -2.96
C GLN A 101 -0.90 -11.92 -1.79
N SER A 102 -1.94 -12.71 -1.99
CA SER A 102 -2.44 -13.63 -0.96
C SER A 102 -1.42 -14.71 -0.58
N PHE A 103 -0.48 -15.03 -1.47
CA PHE A 103 0.49 -16.11 -1.25
C PHE A 103 1.48 -15.79 -0.12
N TYR A 104 1.96 -14.57 0.00
CA TYR A 104 2.86 -14.24 1.09
C TYR A 104 2.15 -14.19 2.45
N TYR A 105 0.86 -13.89 2.50
CA TYR A 105 0.05 -14.04 3.71
C TYR A 105 -0.07 -15.50 4.13
N MET A 106 -0.41 -16.37 3.18
CA MET A 106 -0.47 -17.81 3.41
C MET A 106 0.88 -18.33 3.89
N TYR A 107 1.96 -18.00 3.16
CA TYR A 107 3.31 -18.45 3.50
C TYR A 107 3.76 -17.96 4.87
N SER A 108 3.69 -16.65 5.13
CA SER A 108 4.18 -16.07 6.39
C SER A 108 3.41 -16.57 7.61
N SER A 109 2.07 -16.66 7.51
CA SER A 109 1.26 -17.15 8.63
C SER A 109 1.53 -18.63 8.94
N LEU A 110 1.73 -19.47 7.92
CA LEU A 110 2.11 -20.88 8.10
C LEU A 110 3.52 -21.03 8.69
N VAL A 111 4.49 -20.25 8.20
CA VAL A 111 5.86 -20.27 8.73
C VAL A 111 5.88 -19.84 10.19
N VAL A 112 5.18 -18.75 10.53
CA VAL A 112 5.09 -18.25 11.91
C VAL A 112 4.43 -19.29 12.80
N ARG A 113 3.29 -19.85 12.39
CA ARG A 113 2.60 -20.91 13.14
C ARG A 113 3.50 -22.12 13.41
N ASN A 114 4.24 -22.58 12.39
CA ASN A 114 5.13 -23.72 12.55
C ASN A 114 6.31 -23.42 13.48
N ARG A 115 6.92 -22.23 13.39
CA ARG A 115 8.00 -21.81 14.29
C ARG A 115 7.52 -21.71 15.74
N ILE A 116 6.37 -21.12 15.96
CA ILE A 116 5.78 -21.00 17.30
C ILE A 116 5.52 -22.37 17.91
N ALA A 117 4.99 -23.32 17.13
CA ALA A 117 4.75 -24.70 17.60
C ALA A 117 6.04 -25.41 18.02
N ILE A 118 7.21 -25.03 17.48
CA ILE A 118 8.51 -25.65 17.80
C ILE A 118 9.21 -24.93 18.96
N ASP A 119 9.20 -23.58 18.97
CA ASP A 119 10.13 -22.78 19.75
C ASP A 119 9.49 -21.97 20.89
N SER A 120 8.14 -21.88 20.96
CA SER A 120 7.52 -20.94 21.88
C SER A 120 6.75 -21.60 23.04
N LYS A 121 6.62 -20.81 24.12
CA LYS A 121 5.78 -21.11 25.26
C LYS A 121 4.30 -20.69 25.04
N LEU A 122 3.97 -20.21 23.81
CA LEU A 122 2.63 -19.78 23.46
C LEU A 122 1.79 -20.99 23.03
N ASP A 123 0.57 -21.07 23.54
CA ASP A 123 -0.37 -22.13 23.21
C ASP A 123 -1.31 -21.65 22.10
N ASN A 124 -1.09 -22.13 20.86
CA ASN A 124 -1.87 -21.80 19.67
C ASN A 124 -2.20 -20.29 19.53
N PRO A 125 -1.19 -19.40 19.46
CA PRO A 125 -1.42 -17.98 19.53
C PRO A 125 -2.16 -17.43 18.30
N SER A 126 -2.93 -16.37 18.51
CA SER A 126 -3.53 -15.60 17.42
C SER A 126 -2.48 -14.92 16.56
N ILE A 127 -2.52 -15.16 15.24
CA ILE A 127 -1.66 -14.49 14.26
C ILE A 127 -2.40 -13.28 13.70
N ILE A 128 -1.84 -12.10 13.92
CA ILE A 128 -2.41 -10.83 13.48
C ILE A 128 -1.53 -10.25 12.36
N SER A 129 -2.13 -9.90 11.23
CA SER A 129 -1.44 -9.22 10.15
C SER A 129 -1.56 -7.71 10.28
N ILE A 130 -0.45 -7.01 10.37
CA ILE A 130 -0.38 -5.54 10.47
C ILE A 130 -0.02 -5.00 9.10
N VAL A 131 -0.94 -4.25 8.48
CA VAL A 131 -0.86 -3.91 7.07
C VAL A 131 -0.87 -2.41 6.86
N PRO A 132 0.28 -1.81 6.48
CA PRO A 132 0.31 -0.44 5.96
C PRO A 132 -0.64 -0.34 4.76
N SER A 133 -1.62 0.57 4.81
CA SER A 133 -2.74 0.56 3.89
C SER A 133 -3.12 1.95 3.38
N GLY A 134 -3.07 2.16 2.06
CA GLY A 134 -3.64 3.32 1.37
C GLY A 134 -4.89 2.91 0.59
N ASN A 135 -4.73 2.25 -0.54
CA ASN A 135 -5.83 1.75 -1.37
C ASN A 135 -6.41 0.39 -0.91
N PHE A 136 -5.91 -0.16 0.18
CA PHE A 136 -6.35 -1.42 0.81
C PHE A 136 -6.23 -2.68 -0.06
N GLY A 137 -5.49 -2.62 -1.16
CA GLY A 137 -5.25 -3.78 -2.03
C GLY A 137 -4.50 -4.90 -1.30
N ASN A 138 -3.41 -4.56 -0.63
CA ASN A 138 -2.61 -5.51 0.15
C ASN A 138 -3.46 -6.17 1.26
N LEU A 139 -4.15 -5.38 2.08
CA LEU A 139 -5.01 -5.90 3.14
C LEU A 139 -6.14 -6.80 2.59
N THR A 140 -6.77 -6.42 1.46
CA THR A 140 -7.78 -7.25 0.79
C THR A 140 -7.19 -8.59 0.32
N SER A 141 -5.93 -8.62 -0.08
CA SER A 141 -5.24 -9.88 -0.42
C SER A 141 -5.07 -10.77 0.83
N GLY A 142 -4.82 -10.17 1.99
CA GLY A 142 -4.80 -10.87 3.28
C GLY A 142 -6.16 -11.47 3.64
N LEU A 143 -7.25 -10.73 3.37
CA LEU A 143 -8.61 -11.25 3.55
C LEU A 143 -8.88 -12.45 2.63
N ILE A 144 -8.48 -12.36 1.37
CA ILE A 144 -8.57 -13.50 0.44
C ILE A 144 -7.79 -14.70 0.98
N ALA A 145 -6.55 -14.49 1.47
CA ALA A 145 -5.77 -15.56 2.07
C ALA A 145 -6.47 -16.20 3.29
N LYS A 146 -7.09 -15.38 4.14
CA LYS A 146 -7.88 -15.85 5.29
C LYS A 146 -9.05 -16.73 4.83
N GLU A 147 -9.82 -16.31 3.84
CA GLU A 147 -10.92 -17.10 3.27
C GLU A 147 -10.42 -18.41 2.62
N MET A 148 -9.18 -18.43 2.11
CA MET A 148 -8.52 -19.62 1.60
C MET A 148 -7.97 -20.53 2.72
N GLY A 149 -8.12 -20.17 4.00
CA GLY A 149 -7.71 -20.97 5.15
C GLY A 149 -6.35 -20.60 5.75
N ALA A 150 -5.76 -19.43 5.43
CA ALA A 150 -4.58 -18.95 6.14
C ALA A 150 -4.91 -18.76 7.64
N PRO A 151 -4.03 -19.20 8.56
CA PRO A 151 -4.26 -19.12 9.99
C PRO A 151 -4.08 -17.69 10.53
N ILE A 152 -4.86 -16.75 10.02
CA ILE A 152 -4.86 -15.33 10.38
C ILE A 152 -6.09 -15.06 11.22
N ALA A 153 -5.91 -14.66 12.48
CA ALA A 153 -7.01 -14.32 13.39
C ALA A 153 -7.64 -12.97 13.02
N GLY A 154 -6.83 -11.99 12.64
CA GLY A 154 -7.32 -10.67 12.25
C GLY A 154 -6.25 -9.75 11.68
N PHE A 155 -6.64 -8.49 11.52
CA PHE A 155 -5.83 -7.48 10.83
C PHE A 155 -5.77 -6.18 11.62
N VAL A 156 -4.64 -5.49 11.49
CA VAL A 156 -4.51 -4.08 11.86
C VAL A 156 -4.34 -3.26 10.58
N ALA A 157 -5.34 -2.44 10.28
CA ALA A 157 -5.27 -1.47 9.20
C ALA A 157 -4.44 -0.26 9.67
N ALA A 158 -3.17 -0.20 9.27
CA ALA A 158 -2.26 0.86 9.64
C ALA A 158 -2.26 1.92 8.53
N THR A 159 -2.67 3.18 8.85
CA THR A 159 -2.79 4.26 7.87
C THR A 159 -2.03 5.51 8.29
N ASN A 160 -1.80 6.40 7.34
CA ASN A 160 -1.41 7.78 7.63
C ASN A 160 -2.65 8.66 7.92
N THR A 161 -2.50 9.98 7.86
CA THR A 161 -3.59 10.95 8.05
C THR A 161 -4.79 10.74 7.11
N ASN A 162 -4.60 10.01 6.00
CA ASN A 162 -5.67 9.62 5.06
C ASN A 162 -6.45 8.41 5.63
N ARG A 163 -7.20 8.61 6.68
CA ARG A 163 -7.82 7.60 7.55
C ARG A 163 -9.27 7.25 7.21
N THR A 164 -9.67 7.34 5.94
CA THR A 164 -11.08 7.09 5.52
C THR A 164 -11.62 5.74 5.98
N ILE A 165 -10.84 4.66 5.89
CA ILE A 165 -11.25 3.33 6.36
C ILE A 165 -11.21 3.20 7.90
N PRO A 166 -10.17 3.67 8.63
CA PRO A 166 -10.24 3.78 10.08
C PRO A 166 -11.48 4.51 10.60
N ASP A 167 -11.82 5.65 9.98
CA ASP A 167 -13.02 6.43 10.32
C ASP A 167 -14.31 5.61 10.09
N TRP A 168 -14.39 4.90 8.97
CA TRP A 168 -15.51 4.00 8.68
C TRP A 168 -15.62 2.86 9.70
N ILE A 169 -14.54 2.19 10.05
CA ILE A 169 -14.53 1.11 11.05
C ILE A 169 -15.01 1.63 12.41
N ALA A 170 -14.58 2.82 12.80
CA ALA A 170 -14.94 3.41 14.08
C ALA A 170 -16.39 3.92 14.14
N THR A 171 -16.92 4.48 13.03
CA THR A 171 -18.19 5.23 13.03
C THR A 171 -19.30 4.57 12.21
N GLY A 172 -19.00 3.62 11.34
CA GLY A 172 -19.93 3.05 10.35
C GLY A 172 -20.13 3.95 9.12
N ASN A 173 -19.57 5.17 9.10
CA ASN A 173 -19.78 6.11 8.02
C ASN A 173 -18.57 6.16 7.09
N TYR A 174 -18.75 5.73 5.85
CA TYR A 174 -17.73 5.86 4.81
C TYR A 174 -17.83 7.24 4.16
N ASN A 175 -16.83 8.07 4.40
CA ASN A 175 -16.79 9.45 3.90
C ASN A 175 -15.46 9.74 3.20
N PRO A 176 -15.33 9.41 1.89
CA PRO A 176 -14.13 9.71 1.12
C PRO A 176 -13.91 11.22 1.02
N ARG A 177 -12.65 11.63 1.04
CA ARG A 177 -12.21 13.03 0.99
C ARG A 177 -10.97 13.16 0.11
N PRO A 178 -10.60 14.38 -0.34
CA PRO A 178 -9.34 14.61 -1.02
C PRO A 178 -8.16 14.09 -0.20
N SER A 179 -7.18 13.47 -0.85
CA SER A 179 -5.98 12.99 -0.17
C SER A 179 -5.11 14.14 0.35
N VAL A 180 -4.48 13.91 1.49
CA VAL A 180 -3.49 14.80 2.11
C VAL A 180 -2.12 14.19 1.91
N GLU A 181 -1.14 15.01 1.49
CA GLU A 181 0.24 14.59 1.27
C GLU A 181 0.95 14.28 2.60
N THR A 182 1.59 13.10 2.66
CA THR A 182 2.32 12.63 3.84
C THR A 182 3.68 12.03 3.49
N TYR A 183 4.49 11.73 4.50
CA TYR A 183 5.76 11.01 4.32
C TYR A 183 5.57 9.56 3.82
N ALA A 184 4.43 8.95 4.10
CA ALA A 184 4.05 7.64 3.59
C ALA A 184 3.20 7.79 2.32
N ASN A 185 3.77 8.38 1.27
CA ASN A 185 3.06 8.87 0.09
C ASN A 185 2.28 7.81 -0.69
N ALA A 186 2.69 6.55 -0.68
CA ALA A 186 1.95 5.46 -1.32
C ALA A 186 0.61 5.15 -0.62
N MET A 187 0.40 5.73 0.57
CA MET A 187 -0.84 5.64 1.33
C MET A 187 -1.68 6.92 1.28
N ASP A 188 -1.30 7.93 0.48
CA ASP A 188 -2.05 9.17 0.30
C ASP A 188 -3.26 8.93 -0.61
N VAL A 189 -4.25 8.24 -0.06
CA VAL A 189 -5.47 7.81 -0.75
C VAL A 189 -6.69 8.22 0.05
N GLY A 190 -7.44 9.19 -0.45
CA GLY A 190 -8.65 9.70 0.19
C GLY A 190 -9.90 8.85 -0.07
N ALA A 191 -9.92 8.09 -1.17
CA ALA A 191 -11.03 7.23 -1.60
C ALA A 191 -10.52 5.82 -1.98
N PRO A 192 -10.24 4.95 -0.99
CA PRO A 192 -9.73 3.61 -1.22
C PRO A 192 -10.64 2.75 -2.10
N SER A 193 -10.17 2.35 -3.29
CA SER A 193 -11.00 1.60 -4.26
C SER A 193 -11.32 0.16 -3.80
N ASN A 194 -10.54 -0.41 -2.89
CA ASN A 194 -10.82 -1.74 -2.35
C ASN A 194 -11.86 -1.76 -1.21
N TYR A 195 -12.36 -0.59 -0.78
CA TYR A 195 -13.50 -0.50 0.14
C TYR A 195 -14.70 -1.34 -0.34
N GLU A 196 -15.07 -1.20 -1.63
CA GLU A 196 -16.19 -1.95 -2.21
C GLU A 196 -15.97 -3.46 -2.16
N ARG A 197 -14.71 -3.93 -2.30
CA ARG A 197 -14.40 -5.35 -2.16
C ARG A 197 -14.53 -5.84 -0.73
N ILE A 198 -14.00 -5.08 0.24
CA ILE A 198 -14.12 -5.41 1.65
C ILE A 198 -15.60 -5.52 2.03
N LYS A 199 -16.41 -4.54 1.62
CA LYS A 199 -17.86 -4.52 1.85
C LYS A 199 -18.63 -5.65 1.14
N ALA A 200 -18.14 -6.10 -0.01
CA ALA A 200 -18.73 -7.24 -0.72
C ALA A 200 -18.38 -8.59 -0.08
N MET A 201 -17.23 -8.69 0.59
CA MET A 201 -16.77 -9.91 1.25
C MET A 201 -17.34 -10.07 2.67
N TYR A 202 -17.53 -8.95 3.40
CA TYR A 202 -17.89 -8.96 4.82
C TYR A 202 -18.97 -7.93 5.13
N SER A 203 -19.88 -8.29 6.04
CA SER A 203 -20.75 -7.30 6.68
C SER A 203 -19.95 -6.35 7.56
N PHE A 204 -20.52 -5.20 7.90
CA PHE A 204 -19.85 -4.22 8.76
C PHE A 204 -19.50 -4.81 10.13
N GLU A 205 -20.37 -5.63 10.71
CA GLU A 205 -20.09 -6.28 11.99
C GLU A 205 -18.92 -7.26 11.90
N GLN A 206 -18.83 -8.05 10.83
CA GLN A 206 -17.68 -8.92 10.58
C GLN A 206 -16.38 -8.14 10.40
N VAL A 207 -16.43 -6.97 9.74
CA VAL A 207 -15.26 -6.08 9.64
C VAL A 207 -14.82 -5.64 11.04
N LYS A 208 -15.74 -5.22 11.91
CA LYS A 208 -15.41 -4.83 13.28
C LYS A 208 -14.81 -5.96 14.11
N GLU A 209 -15.25 -7.19 13.90
CA GLU A 209 -14.70 -8.37 14.56
C GLU A 209 -13.27 -8.71 14.08
N LEU A 210 -12.96 -8.44 12.81
CA LEU A 210 -11.69 -8.81 12.20
C LEU A 210 -10.61 -7.74 12.34
N PHE A 211 -10.99 -6.46 12.42
CA PHE A 211 -10.05 -5.35 12.29
C PHE A 211 -9.86 -4.56 13.58
N ALA A 212 -8.61 -4.22 13.87
CA ALA A 212 -8.28 -2.96 14.52
C ALA A 212 -7.76 -1.98 13.47
N SER A 213 -7.73 -0.70 13.77
CA SER A 213 -7.08 0.28 12.93
C SER A 213 -6.25 1.27 13.74
N TYR A 214 -5.17 1.74 13.14
CA TYR A 214 -4.19 2.62 13.76
C TYR A 214 -3.75 3.65 12.73
N TRP A 215 -3.59 4.91 13.14
CA TRP A 215 -3.11 5.93 12.22
C TRP A 215 -2.06 6.84 12.85
N LEU A 216 -1.19 7.41 11.99
CA LEU A 216 -0.18 8.38 12.38
C LEU A 216 -0.19 9.59 11.44
N ASP A 217 0.19 10.73 12.01
CA ASP A 217 0.61 11.92 11.27
C ASP A 217 2.10 11.85 10.91
N ASN A 218 2.62 12.87 10.21
CA ASN A 218 4.01 12.92 9.79
C ASN A 218 4.99 12.92 10.98
N ASP A 219 4.67 13.61 12.07
CA ASP A 219 5.51 13.62 13.27
C ASP A 219 5.55 12.26 13.94
N GLY A 220 4.41 11.57 13.99
CA GLY A 220 4.31 10.19 14.48
C GLY A 220 5.11 9.21 13.62
N ILE A 221 5.05 9.34 12.29
CA ILE A 221 5.84 8.53 11.35
C ILE A 221 7.34 8.72 11.60
N LYS A 222 7.79 9.96 11.64
CA LYS A 222 9.20 10.29 11.88
C LYS A 222 9.72 9.74 13.21
N ARG A 223 8.97 9.96 14.32
CA ARG A 223 9.33 9.38 15.62
C ARG A 223 9.40 7.85 15.57
N SER A 224 8.47 7.21 14.85
CA SER A 224 8.39 5.75 14.77
C SER A 224 9.56 5.13 14.00
N ILE A 225 10.11 5.81 12.99
CA ILE A 225 11.33 5.39 12.29
C ILE A 225 12.50 5.34 13.27
N ALA A 226 12.72 6.42 14.05
CA ALA A 226 13.78 6.48 15.05
C ALA A 226 13.59 5.42 16.14
N GLU A 227 12.40 5.32 16.73
CA GLU A 227 12.09 4.33 17.77
C GLU A 227 12.27 2.89 17.30
N CYS A 228 11.89 2.56 16.07
CA CYS A 228 12.11 1.23 15.50
C CYS A 228 13.60 0.89 15.43
N ASN A 229 14.40 1.81 14.90
CA ASN A 229 15.83 1.61 14.82
C ASN A 229 16.47 1.47 16.21
N ASP A 230 16.09 2.31 17.18
CA ASP A 230 16.62 2.28 18.54
C ASP A 230 16.30 0.96 19.26
N LYS A 231 15.08 0.45 19.10
CA LYS A 231 14.62 -0.78 19.76
C LYS A 231 15.08 -2.06 19.08
N THR A 232 15.28 -2.05 17.77
CA THR A 232 15.48 -3.28 16.99
C THR A 232 16.74 -3.30 16.13
N GLY A 233 17.37 -2.15 15.90
CA GLY A 233 18.44 -1.97 14.92
C GLY A 233 17.98 -1.97 13.46
N TYR A 234 16.68 -2.14 13.20
CA TYR A 234 16.11 -2.18 11.85
C TYR A 234 15.79 -0.77 11.35
N VAL A 235 16.26 -0.44 10.14
CA VAL A 235 15.92 0.81 9.46
C VAL A 235 14.67 0.58 8.64
N ILE A 236 13.57 1.19 9.06
CA ILE A 236 12.25 1.01 8.46
C ILE A 236 11.89 2.21 7.58
N ASP A 237 11.07 1.97 6.52
CA ASP A 237 10.53 3.05 5.70
C ASP A 237 9.29 3.71 6.36
N PRO A 238 8.84 4.88 5.87
CA PRO A 238 7.68 5.59 6.45
C PRO A 238 6.39 4.78 6.52
N HIS A 239 6.13 3.87 5.57
CA HIS A 239 4.92 3.05 5.55
C HIS A 239 5.01 1.95 6.61
N GLY A 240 6.12 1.20 6.60
CA GLY A 240 6.40 0.16 7.58
C GLY A 240 6.42 0.71 9.01
N ALA A 241 6.92 1.94 9.20
CA ALA A 241 6.97 2.60 10.52
C ALA A 241 5.58 2.74 11.16
N ILE A 242 4.53 3.01 10.38
CA ILE A 242 3.16 3.05 10.89
C ILE A 242 2.73 1.66 11.36
N GLY A 243 3.00 0.63 10.57
CA GLY A 243 2.69 -0.76 10.95
C GLY A 243 3.44 -1.22 12.19
N TRP A 244 4.74 -0.92 12.26
CA TRP A 244 5.56 -1.23 13.42
C TRP A 244 5.04 -0.55 14.70
N LYS A 245 4.73 0.76 14.62
CA LYS A 245 4.20 1.52 15.77
C LYS A 245 2.83 1.02 16.19
N ALA A 246 1.96 0.69 15.24
CA ALA A 246 0.66 0.10 15.52
C ALA A 246 0.80 -1.17 16.35
N TRP A 247 1.67 -2.09 15.95
CA TRP A 247 1.91 -3.32 16.69
C TRP A 247 2.58 -3.08 18.05
N ASP A 248 3.58 -2.20 18.10
CA ASP A 248 4.26 -1.85 19.36
C ASP A 248 3.27 -1.27 20.38
N ALA A 249 2.42 -0.34 19.98
CA ALA A 249 1.42 0.29 20.83
C ALA A 249 0.34 -0.71 21.28
N ILE A 250 -0.21 -1.49 20.35
CA ILE A 250 -1.27 -2.48 20.62
C ILE A 250 -0.82 -3.49 21.67
N ARG A 251 0.36 -4.09 21.52
CA ARG A 251 0.86 -5.13 22.43
C ARG A 251 1.38 -4.59 23.76
N ASN A 252 1.71 -3.27 23.84
CA ASN A 252 2.28 -2.65 25.03
C ASN A 252 1.26 -1.81 25.83
N GLY A 253 -0.04 -2.04 25.64
CA GLY A 253 -1.07 -1.57 26.54
C GLY A 253 -2.23 -0.81 25.91
N ASP A 254 -2.14 -0.33 24.66
CA ASP A 254 -3.26 0.43 24.06
C ASP A 254 -4.50 -0.45 23.86
N MET A 255 -4.32 -1.73 23.48
CA MET A 255 -5.44 -2.66 23.39
C MET A 255 -6.01 -2.99 24.77
N GLU A 256 -5.17 -3.14 25.80
CA GLU A 256 -5.62 -3.38 27.18
C GLU A 256 -6.45 -2.21 27.72
N LYS A 257 -6.00 -0.96 27.47
CA LYS A 257 -6.76 0.23 27.83
C LYS A 257 -8.13 0.25 27.14
N LEU A 258 -8.16 -0.06 25.84
CA LEU A 258 -9.40 -0.09 25.07
C LEU A 258 -10.37 -1.16 25.58
N VAL A 259 -9.90 -2.37 25.83
CA VAL A 259 -10.70 -3.49 26.39
C VAL A 259 -11.21 -3.18 27.78
N SER A 260 -10.42 -2.46 28.60
CA SER A 260 -10.85 -2.02 29.95
C SER A 260 -11.82 -0.83 29.94
N GLY A 261 -12.21 -0.35 28.77
CA GLY A 261 -13.21 0.71 28.61
C GLY A 261 -12.66 2.13 28.67
N GLN A 262 -11.33 2.33 28.62
CA GLN A 262 -10.74 3.64 28.45
C GLN A 262 -11.01 4.13 27.02
N LYS A 263 -11.55 5.34 26.90
CA LYS A 263 -11.81 5.95 25.59
C LYS A 263 -10.51 6.52 25.02
N ASN A 264 -10.17 6.11 23.82
CA ASN A 264 -9.15 6.76 23.02
C ASN A 264 -9.75 8.01 22.34
N ASP A 265 -9.00 9.10 22.32
CA ASP A 265 -9.36 10.26 21.51
C ASP A 265 -9.07 9.90 20.03
N PHE A 266 -10.14 9.63 19.31
CA PHE A 266 -10.09 9.22 17.91
C PHE A 266 -9.52 10.30 16.97
N GLU A 267 -9.55 11.57 17.38
CA GLU A 267 -8.96 12.66 16.61
C GLU A 267 -7.45 12.79 16.81
N GLN A 268 -6.88 12.07 17.77
CA GLN A 268 -5.43 12.00 17.97
C GLN A 268 -4.84 10.74 17.28
N PRO A 269 -3.58 10.83 16.78
CA PRO A 269 -2.88 9.65 16.26
C PRO A 269 -2.86 8.48 17.25
N GLY A 270 -3.17 7.29 16.77
CA GLY A 270 -3.18 6.10 17.62
C GLY A 270 -4.20 5.04 17.20
N LEU A 271 -4.50 4.15 18.15
CA LEU A 271 -5.48 3.07 17.99
C LEU A 271 -6.91 3.64 17.96
N THR A 272 -7.69 3.24 16.96
CA THR A 272 -9.10 3.64 16.86
C THR A 272 -9.99 2.85 17.84
N PRO A 273 -11.15 3.39 18.23
CA PRO A 273 -12.00 2.79 19.25
C PRO A 273 -12.84 1.60 18.74
N ASN A 274 -12.15 0.56 18.26
CA ASN A 274 -12.79 -0.69 17.86
C ASN A 274 -12.10 -1.88 18.54
N ILE A 275 -12.86 -2.78 19.14
CA ILE A 275 -12.37 -3.97 19.85
C ILE A 275 -12.66 -5.21 18.99
N PRO A 276 -11.67 -5.75 18.28
CA PRO A 276 -11.85 -6.97 17.48
C PRO A 276 -11.93 -8.22 18.37
N CYS A 277 -12.42 -9.33 17.81
CA CYS A 277 -12.60 -10.59 18.52
C CYS A 277 -11.30 -11.17 19.12
N TRP A 278 -10.15 -10.87 18.51
CA TRP A 278 -8.83 -11.30 18.96
C TRP A 278 -8.16 -10.37 20.00
N ALA A 279 -8.83 -9.30 20.42
CA ALA A 279 -8.27 -8.32 21.37
C ALA A 279 -7.82 -8.95 22.70
N ASN A 280 -8.57 -9.90 23.23
CA ASN A 280 -8.23 -10.60 24.46
C ASN A 280 -6.95 -11.43 24.34
N ASP A 281 -6.61 -11.95 23.16
CA ASP A 281 -5.36 -12.69 22.95
C ASP A 281 -4.15 -11.77 23.06
N ILE A 282 -4.28 -10.50 22.66
CA ILE A 282 -3.25 -9.47 22.89
C ILE A 282 -3.07 -9.21 24.39
N VAL A 283 -4.18 -8.97 25.11
CA VAL A 283 -4.15 -8.70 26.56
C VAL A 283 -3.53 -9.87 27.32
N ASN A 284 -3.87 -11.11 26.94
CA ASN A 284 -3.32 -12.32 27.52
C ASN A 284 -1.91 -12.69 27.01
N LYS A 285 -1.29 -11.83 26.18
CA LYS A 285 0.04 -12.06 25.58
C LYS A 285 0.14 -13.35 24.76
N ASN A 286 -0.99 -13.81 24.20
CA ASN A 286 -1.08 -14.99 23.35
C ASN A 286 -1.35 -14.62 21.88
N ALA A 287 -0.66 -13.60 21.37
CA ALA A 287 -0.76 -13.19 19.98
C ALA A 287 0.62 -12.84 19.40
N VAL A 288 0.75 -13.03 18.09
CA VAL A 288 1.94 -12.70 17.30
C VAL A 288 1.55 -11.82 16.13
N GLY A 289 2.26 -10.71 15.94
CA GLY A 289 2.08 -9.79 14.82
C GLY A 289 3.01 -10.11 13.66
N ILE A 290 2.46 -10.08 12.45
CA ILE A 290 3.23 -10.07 11.20
C ILE A 290 3.07 -8.69 10.58
N ILE A 291 4.12 -7.88 10.61
CA ILE A 291 4.14 -6.54 10.02
C ILE A 291 4.54 -6.67 8.55
N LEU A 292 3.71 -6.14 7.65
CA LEU A 292 3.98 -6.14 6.22
C LEU A 292 4.88 -4.95 5.88
N GLU A 293 6.16 -5.24 5.56
CA GLU A 293 7.10 -4.25 5.05
C GLU A 293 6.93 -4.15 3.53
N THR A 294 6.72 -2.94 2.99
CA THR A 294 6.27 -2.75 1.61
C THR A 294 7.24 -1.94 0.75
N ALA A 295 8.23 -1.26 1.35
CA ALA A 295 9.20 -0.45 0.64
C ALA A 295 10.58 -0.48 1.31
N HIS A 296 11.63 -0.20 0.53
CA HIS A 296 12.97 -0.07 1.09
C HIS A 296 13.20 1.38 1.59
N PRO A 297 13.77 1.59 2.79
CA PRO A 297 13.97 2.92 3.38
C PRO A 297 14.79 3.89 2.52
N ALA A 298 15.69 3.38 1.69
CA ALA A 298 16.46 4.22 0.75
C ALA A 298 15.58 5.01 -0.24
N LYS A 299 14.35 4.56 -0.52
CA LYS A 299 13.42 5.32 -1.37
C LYS A 299 12.93 6.62 -0.72
N PHE A 300 13.10 6.73 0.60
CA PHE A 300 12.66 7.84 1.45
C PHE A 300 13.84 8.42 2.24
N GLY A 301 15.00 8.53 1.59
CA GLY A 301 16.29 8.86 2.20
C GLY A 301 16.26 10.10 3.06
N ASP A 302 15.64 11.19 2.58
CA ASP A 302 15.56 12.47 3.30
C ASP A 302 14.79 12.34 4.62
N ILE A 303 13.65 11.64 4.60
CA ILE A 303 12.80 11.45 5.78
C ILE A 303 13.50 10.54 6.80
N VAL A 304 14.11 9.45 6.32
CA VAL A 304 14.86 8.51 7.17
C VAL A 304 16.08 9.20 7.79
N LYS A 305 16.82 10.01 7.00
CA LYS A 305 17.94 10.82 7.50
C LYS A 305 17.50 11.82 8.55
N ASP A 306 16.39 12.52 8.32
CA ASP A 306 15.85 13.49 9.26
C ASP A 306 15.37 12.83 10.57
N ALA A 307 14.85 11.60 10.50
CA ALA A 307 14.43 10.84 11.67
C ALA A 307 15.62 10.26 12.48
N MET A 308 16.67 9.78 11.80
CA MET A 308 17.75 8.99 12.42
C MET A 308 19.08 9.75 12.52
N GLY A 309 19.22 10.93 11.90
CA GLY A 309 20.48 11.66 11.81
C GLY A 309 21.51 11.04 10.85
N ARG A 310 21.14 10.00 10.10
CA ARG A 310 22.00 9.31 9.12
C ARG A 310 21.20 8.81 7.92
N GLU A 311 21.84 8.75 6.77
CA GLU A 311 21.22 8.23 5.55
C GLU A 311 21.05 6.70 5.62
N PRO A 312 19.98 6.16 5.02
CA PRO A 312 19.85 4.71 4.82
C PRO A 312 20.87 4.24 3.76
N ILE A 313 21.26 2.98 3.84
CA ILE A 313 22.15 2.36 2.84
C ILE A 313 21.34 2.23 1.53
N ILE A 314 21.87 2.77 0.44
CA ILE A 314 21.29 2.63 -0.89
C ILE A 314 21.78 1.30 -1.49
N PRO A 315 20.88 0.35 -1.82
CA PRO A 315 21.25 -0.88 -2.53
C PRO A 315 21.92 -0.60 -3.87
N SER A 316 22.91 -1.40 -4.27
CA SER A 316 23.67 -1.19 -5.51
C SER A 316 22.78 -1.04 -6.76
N ARG A 317 21.72 -1.86 -6.87
CA ARG A 317 20.76 -1.75 -7.98
C ARG A 317 20.01 -0.43 -8.02
N LEU A 318 19.72 0.18 -6.88
CA LEU A 318 19.11 1.52 -6.85
C LEU A 318 20.13 2.58 -7.21
N ALA A 319 21.37 2.47 -6.73
CA ALA A 319 22.45 3.38 -7.09
C ALA A 319 22.71 3.39 -8.61
N GLU A 320 22.73 2.22 -9.25
CA GLU A 320 22.87 2.10 -10.72
C GLU A 320 21.74 2.82 -11.49
N ILE A 321 20.50 2.73 -11.01
CA ILE A 321 19.35 3.40 -11.64
C ILE A 321 19.45 4.93 -11.52
N MET A 322 20.02 5.44 -10.44
CA MET A 322 20.18 6.88 -10.23
C MET A 322 21.05 7.56 -11.31
N GLU A 323 22.00 6.82 -11.89
CA GLU A 323 22.89 7.32 -12.95
C GLU A 323 22.23 7.31 -14.35
N LEU A 324 21.07 6.68 -14.51
CA LEU A 324 20.39 6.59 -15.78
C LEU A 324 19.65 7.91 -16.14
N PRO A 325 19.55 8.24 -17.45
CA PRO A 325 18.84 9.44 -17.87
C PRO A 325 17.34 9.35 -17.61
N ASP A 326 16.72 10.46 -17.24
CA ASP A 326 15.27 10.62 -17.19
C ASP A 326 14.69 10.53 -18.61
N ARG A 327 13.71 9.67 -18.83
CA ARG A 327 12.99 9.44 -20.08
C ARG A 327 11.49 9.68 -19.93
N SER A 328 11.06 10.26 -18.81
CA SER A 328 9.66 10.57 -18.60
C SER A 328 9.13 11.60 -19.60
N ILE A 329 7.87 11.48 -19.93
CA ILE A 329 7.17 12.36 -20.87
C ILE A 329 6.26 13.28 -20.07
N PRO A 330 6.44 14.61 -20.13
CA PRO A 330 5.52 15.54 -19.48
C PRO A 330 4.09 15.40 -20.02
N MET A 331 3.10 15.43 -19.12
CA MET A 331 1.69 15.31 -19.46
C MET A 331 0.88 16.31 -18.63
N GLU A 332 0.02 17.06 -19.28
CA GLU A 332 -0.95 17.93 -18.61
C GLU A 332 -2.07 17.07 -17.95
N ASN A 333 -2.69 17.59 -16.90
CA ASN A 333 -3.86 16.96 -16.28
C ASN A 333 -5.12 17.19 -17.13
N ASP A 334 -5.06 16.78 -18.38
CA ASP A 334 -6.12 16.92 -19.37
C ASP A 334 -6.37 15.58 -20.07
N TYR A 335 -7.64 15.14 -20.08
CA TYR A 335 -7.97 13.84 -20.64
C TYR A 335 -7.87 13.78 -22.16
N ASP A 336 -8.24 14.85 -22.87
CA ASP A 336 -8.20 14.87 -24.33
C ASP A 336 -6.76 14.80 -24.84
N LEU A 337 -5.83 15.52 -24.20
CA LEU A 337 -4.40 15.42 -24.48
C LEU A 337 -3.85 14.02 -24.15
N PHE A 338 -4.28 13.41 -23.05
CA PHE A 338 -3.88 12.05 -22.72
C PHE A 338 -4.44 11.02 -23.72
N LYS A 339 -5.72 11.16 -24.14
CA LYS A 339 -6.31 10.33 -25.18
C LYS A 339 -5.57 10.44 -26.51
N ASP A 340 -5.29 11.67 -26.94
CA ASP A 340 -4.54 11.91 -28.19
C ASP A 340 -3.15 11.27 -28.14
N TRP A 341 -2.48 11.38 -26.98
CA TRP A 341 -1.20 10.73 -26.78
C TRP A 341 -1.31 9.20 -26.88
N LEU A 342 -2.31 8.59 -26.25
CA LEU A 342 -2.56 7.14 -26.33
C LEU A 342 -2.83 6.71 -27.78
N MET A 343 -3.68 7.43 -28.50
CA MET A 343 -4.00 7.15 -29.90
C MET A 343 -2.78 7.21 -30.82
N ALA A 344 -1.84 8.12 -30.55
CA ALA A 344 -0.62 8.29 -31.34
C ALA A 344 0.50 7.30 -31.01
N ASN A 345 0.55 6.79 -29.78
CA ASN A 345 1.71 6.06 -29.27
C ASN A 345 1.45 4.57 -28.98
N LEU A 346 0.18 4.14 -28.85
CA LEU A 346 -0.14 2.72 -28.67
C LEU A 346 -0.17 2.00 -30.03
N GLN A 347 0.34 0.78 -30.06
CA GLN A 347 0.31 -0.07 -31.25
C GLN A 347 -1.03 -0.82 -31.35
N LYS A 348 -1.59 -0.91 -32.56
CA LYS A 348 -2.84 -1.64 -32.82
C LYS A 348 -2.62 -3.15 -32.77
#